data_732d15f971aade2b28a47e169b6ddc40
#
_entry.id   732d15f971aade2b28a47e169b6ddc40
#
_cell.length_a   1.000
_cell.length_b   1.000
_cell.length_c   1.000
_cell.angle_alpha   90.00
_cell.angle_beta   90.00
_cell.angle_gamma   90.00
#
_symmetry.space_group_name_H-M   'P 1'
#
loop_
_entity.id
_entity.type
_entity.pdbx_description
1 polymer ?
#
loop_
_entity_poly.entity_id
_entity_poly.type
_entity_poly.pdbx_seq_one_letter_code
_entity_poly.pdbx_strand_id
1 'polypeptide(L)'
;MRARIARAFDRFTDVRGRHPYAVADAIRADGVDILVDLKGHTLDATPIVLARRPAPIQVHYLGYPGTIEGGLVDWLIGDPVVTPDAHLADYGEAIAVLPDSYQINDRTRPIAATPPRAELGLPETGTVFTSFNQTYKINPDVFAAWMAILARVPGSVLWLLAKPDGEPAMANLRREAAARGVAEERIVFVRHRANAEYLALYRHADLFLDTWPYNAHTTASDALWAGCPVLTQDGDTFAGRVAASLLAAVGLPELVVPSRDAYVEKAVALAGDPASLARLKAHLAGPGRASALFDTARTTRALEAAYAAMAEQMRR
;
A
#
# COMPACT_ATOMS: atom_id res chain seq x y z
N MET A 1 -16.41 -5.96 -10.41
CA MET A 1 -15.56 -4.77 -10.53
C MET A 1 -15.77 -4.07 -11.88
N ARG A 2 -15.50 -4.69 -13.06
CA ARG A 2 -15.60 -4.06 -14.39
C ARG A 2 -16.92 -3.29 -14.64
N ALA A 3 -18.09 -3.89 -14.36
CA ALA A 3 -19.37 -3.23 -14.53
C ALA A 3 -19.57 -2.01 -13.62
N ARG A 4 -18.96 -1.99 -12.44
CA ARG A 4 -18.94 -0.82 -11.54
C ARG A 4 -18.10 0.31 -12.15
N ILE A 5 -16.91 -0.02 -12.65
CA ILE A 5 -16.01 0.95 -13.31
C ILE A 5 -16.69 1.54 -14.56
N ALA A 6 -17.22 0.69 -15.46
CA ALA A 6 -17.85 1.16 -16.68
C ALA A 6 -19.04 2.11 -16.44
N ARG A 7 -19.74 1.98 -15.30
CA ARG A 7 -20.85 2.89 -14.93
C ARG A 7 -20.38 4.17 -14.21
N ALA A 8 -19.13 4.23 -13.80
CA ALA A 8 -18.60 5.38 -13.06
C ALA A 8 -18.02 6.47 -13.97
N PHE A 9 -17.92 6.21 -15.28
CA PHE A 9 -17.37 7.12 -16.27
C PHE A 9 -18.39 7.42 -17.36
N ASP A 10 -18.35 8.61 -17.92
CA ASP A 10 -19.20 9.02 -19.06
C ASP A 10 -18.96 8.13 -20.29
N ARG A 11 -17.71 7.69 -20.46
CA ARG A 11 -17.33 6.79 -21.55
C ARG A 11 -16.36 5.71 -21.05
N PHE A 12 -16.61 4.47 -21.44
CA PHE A 12 -15.75 3.34 -21.18
C PHE A 12 -15.45 2.61 -22.49
N THR A 13 -14.19 2.60 -22.92
CA THR A 13 -13.73 1.93 -24.13
C THR A 13 -12.88 0.72 -23.78
N ASP A 14 -13.30 -0.48 -24.18
CA ASP A 14 -12.51 -1.70 -24.04
C ASP A 14 -11.43 -1.77 -25.13
N VAL A 15 -10.18 -1.71 -24.72
CA VAL A 15 -9.01 -1.73 -25.63
C VAL A 15 -8.27 -3.07 -25.63
N ARG A 16 -8.79 -4.10 -24.97
CA ARG A 16 -8.16 -5.41 -24.92
C ARG A 16 -7.97 -5.98 -26.33
N GLY A 17 -6.78 -6.48 -26.61
CA GLY A 17 -6.42 -7.05 -27.90
C GLY A 17 -6.19 -6.01 -29.02
N ARG A 18 -6.33 -4.72 -28.75
CA ARG A 18 -5.97 -3.69 -29.71
C ARG A 18 -4.47 -3.45 -29.71
N HIS A 19 -3.93 -3.16 -30.89
CA HIS A 19 -2.55 -2.73 -31.01
C HIS A 19 -2.33 -1.38 -30.28
N PRO A 20 -1.23 -1.18 -29.52
CA PRO A 20 -1.00 0.06 -28.75
C PRO A 20 -1.12 1.35 -29.57
N TYR A 21 -0.70 1.35 -30.83
CA TYR A 21 -0.84 2.51 -31.72
C TYR A 21 -2.31 2.86 -31.98
N ALA A 22 -3.14 1.85 -32.24
CA ALA A 22 -4.58 2.07 -32.41
C ALA A 22 -5.26 2.57 -31.11
N VAL A 23 -4.73 2.21 -29.94
CA VAL A 23 -5.19 2.75 -28.66
C VAL A 23 -4.81 4.23 -28.54
N ALA A 24 -3.57 4.59 -28.87
CA ALA A 24 -3.13 5.98 -28.86
C ALA A 24 -3.92 6.86 -29.85
N ASP A 25 -4.17 6.35 -31.05
CA ASP A 25 -4.97 7.06 -32.06
C ASP A 25 -6.43 7.25 -31.62
N ALA A 26 -7.02 6.27 -30.93
CA ALA A 26 -8.36 6.39 -30.37
C ALA A 26 -8.43 7.45 -29.26
N ILE A 27 -7.45 7.49 -28.35
CA ILE A 27 -7.35 8.52 -27.30
C ILE A 27 -7.25 9.92 -27.92
N ARG A 28 -6.42 10.07 -28.96
CA ARG A 28 -6.28 11.34 -29.69
C ARG A 28 -7.57 11.76 -30.37
N ALA A 29 -8.27 10.81 -31.01
CA ALA A 29 -9.54 11.07 -31.68
C ALA A 29 -10.67 11.45 -30.69
N ASP A 30 -10.57 10.98 -29.43
CA ASP A 30 -11.50 11.34 -28.37
C ASP A 30 -11.24 12.77 -27.82
N GLY A 31 -10.15 13.43 -28.20
CA GLY A 31 -9.83 14.80 -27.78
C GLY A 31 -9.49 14.90 -26.29
N VAL A 32 -8.80 13.91 -25.73
CA VAL A 32 -8.43 13.87 -24.33
C VAL A 32 -7.40 14.95 -24.01
N ASP A 33 -7.71 15.88 -23.10
CA ASP A 33 -6.79 16.94 -22.66
C ASP A 33 -5.74 16.41 -21.67
N ILE A 34 -6.14 15.57 -20.73
CA ILE A 34 -5.26 14.99 -19.70
C ILE A 34 -5.41 13.47 -19.71
N LEU A 35 -4.35 12.77 -20.07
CA LEU A 35 -4.28 11.31 -19.98
C LEU A 35 -3.62 10.91 -18.67
N VAL A 36 -4.34 10.15 -17.84
CA VAL A 36 -3.81 9.62 -16.58
C VAL A 36 -3.45 8.14 -16.74
N ASP A 37 -2.18 7.82 -16.64
CA ASP A 37 -1.69 6.44 -16.58
C ASP A 37 -1.75 5.89 -15.16
N LEU A 38 -2.51 4.82 -14.97
CA LEU A 38 -2.66 4.14 -13.69
C LEU A 38 -1.83 2.85 -13.59
N LYS A 39 -0.88 2.64 -14.49
CA LYS A 39 -0.11 1.39 -14.57
C LYS A 39 1.39 1.60 -14.37
N GLY A 40 1.98 2.59 -15.01
CA GLY A 40 3.43 2.77 -15.03
C GLY A 40 4.16 1.51 -15.49
N HIS A 41 5.19 1.09 -14.76
CA HIS A 41 5.98 -0.12 -15.04
C HIS A 41 5.41 -1.40 -14.40
N THR A 42 4.12 -1.48 -14.12
CA THR A 42 3.51 -2.69 -13.57
C THR A 42 3.19 -3.72 -14.66
N LEU A 43 2.87 -4.96 -14.24
CA LEU A 43 2.50 -6.04 -15.17
C LEU A 43 1.37 -5.60 -16.13
N ASP A 44 1.48 -5.99 -17.40
CA ASP A 44 0.56 -5.60 -18.49
C ASP A 44 0.49 -4.09 -18.78
N ALA A 45 1.48 -3.31 -18.36
CA ALA A 45 1.61 -1.91 -18.75
C ALA A 45 1.87 -1.78 -20.27
N THR A 46 1.43 -0.66 -20.83
CA THR A 46 1.58 -0.37 -22.26
C THR A 46 2.23 1.00 -22.48
N PRO A 47 3.50 1.21 -22.07
CA PRO A 47 4.16 2.52 -22.11
C PRO A 47 4.29 3.08 -23.52
N ILE A 48 4.24 2.24 -24.54
CA ILE A 48 4.25 2.67 -25.95
C ILE A 48 3.03 3.54 -26.30
N VAL A 49 1.90 3.42 -25.59
CA VAL A 49 0.76 4.33 -25.74
C VAL A 49 1.16 5.75 -25.31
N LEU A 50 1.85 5.86 -24.15
CA LEU A 50 2.34 7.13 -23.63
C LEU A 50 3.42 7.73 -24.54
N ALA A 51 4.33 6.91 -25.09
CA ALA A 51 5.37 7.35 -26.01
C ALA A 51 4.81 7.98 -27.30
N ARG A 52 3.58 7.63 -27.68
CA ARG A 52 2.87 8.24 -28.83
C ARG A 52 2.28 9.62 -28.53
N ARG A 53 2.36 10.08 -27.30
CA ARG A 53 1.84 11.39 -26.85
C ARG A 53 0.40 11.63 -27.36
N PRO A 54 -0.60 10.77 -26.99
CA PRO A 54 -1.95 10.91 -27.51
C PRO A 54 -2.75 12.05 -26.86
N ALA A 55 -2.29 12.60 -25.75
CA ALA A 55 -2.87 13.77 -25.08
C ALA A 55 -1.82 14.85 -24.85
N PRO A 56 -2.23 16.13 -24.79
CA PRO A 56 -1.34 17.25 -24.50
C PRO A 56 -0.62 17.12 -23.16
N ILE A 57 -1.34 16.66 -22.12
CA ILE A 57 -0.81 16.44 -20.76
C ILE A 57 -0.92 14.96 -20.44
N GLN A 58 0.19 14.38 -19.98
CA GLN A 58 0.23 13.00 -19.51
C GLN A 58 0.69 12.93 -18.07
N VAL A 59 -0.06 12.22 -17.24
CA VAL A 59 0.11 12.15 -15.78
C VAL A 59 0.27 10.71 -15.35
N HIS A 60 1.26 10.42 -14.53
CA HIS A 60 1.38 9.14 -13.84
C HIS A 60 0.76 9.22 -12.44
N TYR A 61 -0.07 8.24 -12.11
CA TYR A 61 -0.75 8.20 -10.80
C TYR A 61 -0.95 6.77 -10.30
N LEU A 62 -0.62 6.55 -9.05
CA LEU A 62 -1.04 5.46 -8.17
C LEU A 62 -0.42 4.08 -8.46
N GLY A 63 -0.45 3.57 -9.70
CA GLY A 63 -0.19 2.15 -9.98
C GLY A 63 1.25 1.69 -9.79
N TYR A 64 2.21 2.51 -10.19
CA TYR A 64 3.64 2.28 -9.99
C TYR A 64 4.21 3.36 -9.06
N PRO A 65 4.88 2.99 -7.96
CA PRO A 65 5.32 3.93 -6.93
C PRO A 65 6.73 4.48 -7.23
N GLY A 66 6.84 5.33 -8.23
CA GLY A 66 8.09 5.94 -8.64
C GLY A 66 8.01 6.63 -10.01
N THR A 67 9.13 7.18 -10.46
CA THR A 67 9.30 7.80 -11.77
C THR A 67 9.12 6.79 -12.90
N ILE A 68 8.54 7.21 -14.03
CA ILE A 68 8.48 6.41 -15.27
C ILE A 68 9.61 6.79 -16.21
N GLU A 69 10.11 8.02 -16.11
CA GLU A 69 11.16 8.63 -16.92
C GLU A 69 10.91 8.61 -18.45
N GLY A 70 11.97 8.95 -19.22
CA GLY A 70 11.94 8.89 -20.68
C GLY A 70 11.00 9.88 -21.36
N GLY A 71 10.47 10.89 -20.66
CA GLY A 71 9.53 11.86 -21.19
C GLY A 71 8.17 11.26 -21.57
N LEU A 72 7.83 10.09 -20.99
CA LEU A 72 6.58 9.40 -21.25
C LEU A 72 5.39 10.12 -20.62
N VAL A 73 5.60 10.76 -19.47
CA VAL A 73 4.60 11.58 -18.78
C VAL A 73 5.20 12.92 -18.38
N ASP A 74 4.37 13.92 -18.21
CA ASP A 74 4.78 15.26 -17.81
C ASP A 74 4.77 15.42 -16.28
N TRP A 75 3.87 14.70 -15.63
CA TRP A 75 3.58 14.83 -14.20
C TRP A 75 3.50 13.49 -13.50
N LEU A 76 4.00 13.47 -12.26
CA LEU A 76 3.76 12.41 -11.28
C LEU A 76 2.96 12.98 -10.10
N ILE A 77 1.90 12.30 -9.70
CA ILE A 77 1.14 12.63 -8.49
C ILE A 77 1.85 12.04 -7.27
N GLY A 78 2.24 12.89 -6.33
CA GLY A 78 2.85 12.52 -5.06
C GLY A 78 2.19 13.18 -3.86
N ASP A 79 2.87 13.15 -2.73
CA ASP A 79 2.53 13.86 -1.50
C ASP A 79 3.82 14.27 -0.75
N PRO A 80 3.75 15.10 0.33
CA PRO A 80 4.95 15.61 1.00
C PRO A 80 5.86 14.53 1.60
N VAL A 81 5.36 13.30 1.80
CA VAL A 81 6.12 12.19 2.37
C VAL A 81 6.75 11.32 1.29
N VAL A 82 5.97 10.91 0.28
CA VAL A 82 6.51 10.03 -0.78
C VAL A 82 7.39 10.76 -1.77
N THR A 83 7.18 12.08 -1.96
CA THR A 83 7.98 12.94 -2.85
C THR A 83 8.44 14.20 -2.11
N PRO A 84 9.28 14.07 -1.06
CA PRO A 84 9.75 15.22 -0.30
C PRO A 84 10.67 16.11 -1.15
N ASP A 85 10.72 17.40 -0.84
CA ASP A 85 11.47 18.41 -1.58
C ASP A 85 12.93 18.02 -1.84
N ALA A 86 13.57 17.35 -0.87
CA ALA A 86 14.96 16.90 -0.97
C ALA A 86 15.21 15.88 -2.10
N HIS A 87 14.16 15.23 -2.59
CA HIS A 87 14.22 14.19 -3.62
C HIS A 87 13.56 14.57 -4.94
N LEU A 88 13.08 15.80 -5.10
CA LEU A 88 12.44 16.23 -6.36
C LEU A 88 13.36 16.12 -7.58
N ALA A 89 14.66 16.28 -7.39
CA ALA A 89 15.65 16.13 -8.45
C ALA A 89 15.85 14.69 -8.94
N ASP A 90 15.35 13.70 -8.20
CA ASP A 90 15.45 12.28 -8.56
C ASP A 90 14.34 11.86 -9.57
N TYR A 91 13.40 12.77 -9.89
CA TYR A 91 12.29 12.51 -10.80
C TYR A 91 12.48 13.24 -12.12
N GLY A 92 12.20 12.57 -13.23
CA GLY A 92 12.18 13.17 -14.56
C GLY A 92 10.91 13.97 -14.83
N GLU A 93 9.84 13.71 -14.09
CA GLU A 93 8.55 14.37 -14.18
C GLU A 93 8.44 15.56 -13.22
N ALA A 94 7.59 16.53 -13.55
CA ALA A 94 7.15 17.50 -12.56
C ALA A 94 6.25 16.82 -11.51
N ILE A 95 6.39 17.20 -10.25
CA ILE A 95 5.63 16.57 -9.17
C ILE A 95 4.41 17.44 -8.82
N ALA A 96 3.22 16.83 -8.87
CA ALA A 96 2.01 17.43 -8.34
C ALA A 96 1.75 16.85 -6.93
N VAL A 97 1.97 17.67 -5.91
CA VAL A 97 1.92 17.28 -4.51
C VAL A 97 0.50 17.40 -3.97
N LEU A 98 -0.13 16.28 -3.61
CA LEU A 98 -1.39 16.28 -2.87
C LEU A 98 -1.15 16.60 -1.38
N PRO A 99 -2.11 17.24 -0.69
CA PRO A 99 -1.84 17.80 0.64
C PRO A 99 -1.68 16.76 1.76
N ASP A 100 -2.26 15.57 1.64
CA ASP A 100 -2.30 14.58 2.72
C ASP A 100 -1.58 13.28 2.34
N SER A 101 -2.16 12.51 1.43
CA SER A 101 -1.56 11.30 0.87
C SER A 101 -1.94 11.20 -0.60
N TYR A 102 -0.99 10.71 -1.41
CA TYR A 102 -1.25 10.45 -2.82
C TYR A 102 -2.25 9.30 -3.03
N GLN A 103 -2.35 8.38 -2.05
CA GLN A 103 -3.17 7.18 -2.18
C GLN A 103 -4.63 7.45 -1.81
N ILE A 104 -5.50 7.48 -2.81
CA ILE A 104 -6.95 7.54 -2.60
C ILE A 104 -7.49 6.21 -2.06
N ASN A 105 -8.40 6.27 -1.08
CA ASN A 105 -9.02 5.11 -0.46
C ASN A 105 -10.55 5.17 -0.52
N ASP A 106 -11.19 4.03 -0.77
CA ASP A 106 -12.65 3.89 -0.72
C ASP A 106 -13.11 3.76 0.75
N ARG A 107 -13.79 4.79 1.26
CA ARG A 107 -14.35 4.84 2.61
C ARG A 107 -15.60 3.98 2.82
N THR A 108 -16.09 3.32 1.78
CA THR A 108 -17.33 2.52 1.81
C THR A 108 -17.08 1.02 1.84
N ARG A 109 -15.81 0.61 1.97
CA ARG A 109 -15.44 -0.81 1.97
C ARG A 109 -16.04 -1.55 3.16
N PRO A 110 -16.88 -2.60 2.92
CA PRO A 110 -17.44 -3.37 4.02
C PRO A 110 -16.37 -4.27 4.66
N ILE A 111 -16.53 -4.51 5.97
CA ILE A 111 -15.75 -5.50 6.71
C ILE A 111 -16.74 -6.58 7.18
N ALA A 112 -16.50 -7.83 6.78
CA ALA A 112 -17.36 -8.97 7.15
C ALA A 112 -17.27 -9.31 8.65
N ALA A 113 -18.09 -10.26 9.09
CA ALA A 113 -17.94 -10.87 10.41
C ALA A 113 -16.55 -11.52 10.52
N THR A 114 -15.90 -11.35 11.68
CA THR A 114 -14.59 -11.90 11.95
C THR A 114 -14.72 -13.37 12.34
N PRO A 115 -14.09 -14.32 11.61
CA PRO A 115 -14.13 -15.73 11.99
C PRO A 115 -13.34 -15.95 13.29
N PRO A 116 -13.63 -17.02 14.07
CA PRO A 116 -12.87 -17.35 15.28
C PRO A 116 -11.38 -17.60 14.99
N ARG A 117 -10.50 -17.28 15.96
CA ARG A 117 -9.05 -17.55 15.86
C ARG A 117 -8.72 -19.01 15.51
N ALA A 118 -9.46 -19.95 16.10
CA ALA A 118 -9.27 -21.39 15.87
C ALA A 118 -9.43 -21.79 14.38
N GLU A 119 -10.39 -21.20 13.67
CA GLU A 119 -10.61 -21.45 12.24
C GLU A 119 -9.47 -20.91 11.36
N LEU A 120 -8.67 -20.00 11.91
CA LEU A 120 -7.56 -19.33 11.22
C LEU A 120 -6.19 -19.92 11.59
N GLY A 121 -6.17 -20.94 12.46
CA GLY A 121 -4.93 -21.54 12.98
C GLY A 121 -4.15 -20.59 13.91
N LEU A 122 -4.81 -19.58 14.47
CA LEU A 122 -4.22 -18.67 15.42
C LEU A 122 -4.35 -19.20 16.85
N PRO A 123 -3.37 -18.92 17.73
CA PRO A 123 -3.47 -19.29 19.14
C PRO A 123 -4.64 -18.54 19.81
N GLU A 124 -5.23 -19.13 20.83
CA GLU A 124 -6.30 -18.50 21.61
C GLU A 124 -5.85 -17.18 22.22
N THR A 125 -4.63 -17.14 22.73
CA THR A 125 -4.00 -15.99 23.38
C THR A 125 -2.65 -15.68 22.74
N GLY A 126 -2.07 -14.53 23.10
CA GLY A 126 -0.79 -14.07 22.58
C GLY A 126 -0.92 -13.05 21.45
N THR A 127 0.19 -12.35 21.20
CA THR A 127 0.27 -11.30 20.20
C THR A 127 0.30 -11.88 18.78
N VAL A 128 -0.56 -11.37 17.92
CA VAL A 128 -0.59 -11.70 16.49
C VAL A 128 0.04 -10.56 15.69
N PHE A 129 1.29 -10.74 15.32
CA PHE A 129 1.92 -9.91 14.30
C PHE A 129 1.46 -10.36 12.92
N THR A 130 1.23 -9.43 12.00
CA THR A 130 0.82 -9.78 10.63
C THR A 130 1.61 -9.02 9.58
N SER A 131 1.80 -9.63 8.41
CA SER A 131 2.24 -8.96 7.19
C SER A 131 1.59 -9.65 5.99
N PHE A 132 0.48 -9.08 5.50
CA PHE A 132 -0.23 -9.66 4.35
C PHE A 132 0.33 -9.14 3.01
N ASN A 133 1.59 -8.73 3.03
CA ASN A 133 2.34 -8.37 1.84
C ASN A 133 2.61 -9.58 0.94
N GLN A 134 2.88 -9.28 -0.33
CA GLN A 134 3.33 -10.28 -1.28
C GLN A 134 4.70 -10.83 -0.86
N THR A 135 4.92 -12.13 -1.06
CA THR A 135 6.13 -12.84 -0.60
C THR A 135 7.43 -12.28 -1.20
N TYR A 136 7.40 -11.68 -2.39
CA TYR A 136 8.60 -11.04 -2.98
C TYR A 136 9.11 -9.82 -2.21
N LYS A 137 8.29 -9.24 -1.31
CA LYS A 137 8.70 -8.16 -0.41
C LYS A 137 9.41 -8.67 0.86
N ILE A 138 9.34 -9.98 1.13
CA ILE A 138 9.97 -10.61 2.28
C ILE A 138 11.42 -10.94 1.90
N ASN A 139 12.33 -10.02 2.15
CA ASN A 139 13.76 -10.22 1.97
C ASN A 139 14.41 -10.74 3.26
N PRO A 140 15.69 -11.18 3.21
CA PRO A 140 16.39 -11.72 4.39
C PRO A 140 16.45 -10.76 5.59
N ASP A 141 16.59 -9.46 5.36
CA ASP A 141 16.71 -8.45 6.44
C ASP A 141 15.39 -8.23 7.15
N VAL A 142 14.29 -8.11 6.38
CA VAL A 142 12.93 -8.02 6.91
C VAL A 142 12.60 -9.27 7.73
N PHE A 143 12.88 -10.45 7.17
CA PHE A 143 12.59 -11.70 7.85
C PHE A 143 13.42 -11.87 9.13
N ALA A 144 14.70 -11.49 9.11
CA ALA A 144 15.55 -11.52 10.30
C ALA A 144 15.04 -10.58 11.41
N ALA A 145 14.56 -9.38 11.07
CA ALA A 145 13.94 -8.49 12.04
C ALA A 145 12.67 -9.09 12.66
N TRP A 146 11.81 -9.73 11.86
CA TRP A 146 10.62 -10.41 12.36
C TRP A 146 10.97 -11.57 13.28
N MET A 147 12.01 -12.34 12.98
CA MET A 147 12.48 -13.43 13.87
C MET A 147 13.04 -12.87 15.17
N ALA A 148 13.76 -11.75 15.14
CA ALA A 148 14.23 -11.08 16.35
C ALA A 148 13.07 -10.59 17.23
N ILE A 149 11.98 -10.10 16.63
CA ILE A 149 10.75 -9.71 17.36
C ILE A 149 10.11 -10.95 17.99
N LEU A 150 9.91 -12.03 17.22
CA LEU A 150 9.27 -13.24 17.74
C LEU A 150 10.09 -13.87 18.88
N ALA A 151 11.42 -13.89 18.77
CA ALA A 151 12.29 -14.42 19.82
C ALA A 151 12.12 -13.66 21.16
N ARG A 152 11.85 -12.34 21.10
CA ARG A 152 11.68 -11.47 22.27
C ARG A 152 10.25 -11.36 22.79
N VAL A 153 9.26 -11.87 22.02
CA VAL A 153 7.83 -11.87 22.41
C VAL A 153 7.32 -13.32 22.48
N PRO A 154 7.52 -14.01 23.60
CA PRO A 154 7.05 -15.39 23.78
C PRO A 154 5.54 -15.52 23.53
N GLY A 155 5.12 -16.63 22.92
CA GLY A 155 3.72 -16.91 22.62
C GLY A 155 3.11 -16.09 21.45
N SER A 156 3.90 -15.18 20.83
CA SER A 156 3.45 -14.46 19.63
C SER A 156 3.57 -15.34 18.39
N VAL A 157 2.82 -14.98 17.36
CA VAL A 157 2.88 -15.58 16.03
C VAL A 157 3.07 -14.50 14.96
N LEU A 158 3.69 -14.88 13.84
CA LEU A 158 3.72 -14.09 12.62
C LEU A 158 2.70 -14.69 11.62
N TRP A 159 1.71 -13.90 11.27
CA TRP A 159 0.60 -14.30 10.41
C TRP A 159 0.76 -13.71 9.02
N LEU A 160 0.95 -14.57 8.03
CA LEU A 160 1.29 -14.21 6.66
C LEU A 160 0.21 -14.65 5.68
N LEU A 161 0.15 -13.99 4.52
CA LEU A 161 -0.75 -14.35 3.44
C LEU A 161 -0.14 -15.45 2.56
N ALA A 162 -0.84 -16.57 2.41
CA ALA A 162 -0.49 -17.63 1.49
C ALA A 162 -1.05 -17.34 0.09
N LYS A 163 -0.20 -17.49 -0.93
CA LYS A 163 -0.66 -17.53 -2.33
C LYS A 163 -1.21 -18.91 -2.69
N PRO A 164 -2.05 -19.03 -3.74
CA PRO A 164 -2.54 -20.32 -4.22
C PRO A 164 -1.43 -21.36 -4.47
N ASP A 165 -0.30 -20.93 -5.05
CA ASP A 165 0.87 -21.81 -5.37
C ASP A 165 2.04 -21.52 -4.41
N GLY A 166 1.74 -21.16 -3.16
CA GLY A 166 2.71 -20.62 -2.18
C GLY A 166 3.37 -21.66 -1.29
N GLU A 167 3.04 -22.96 -1.39
CA GLU A 167 3.57 -24.01 -0.55
C GLU A 167 5.11 -24.03 -0.45
N PRO A 168 5.89 -23.88 -1.54
CA PRO A 168 7.35 -23.81 -1.42
C PRO A 168 7.84 -22.60 -0.63
N ALA A 169 7.22 -21.43 -0.80
CA ALA A 169 7.58 -20.23 -0.05
C ALA A 169 7.23 -20.38 1.44
N MET A 170 6.07 -20.96 1.74
CA MET A 170 5.64 -21.23 3.13
C MET A 170 6.60 -22.18 3.82
N ALA A 171 6.97 -23.31 3.16
CA ALA A 171 7.94 -24.25 3.69
C ALA A 171 9.32 -23.62 3.91
N ASN A 172 9.77 -22.77 2.97
CA ASN A 172 11.03 -22.05 3.10
C ASN A 172 11.02 -21.09 4.29
N LEU A 173 9.96 -20.29 4.48
CA LEU A 173 9.86 -19.35 5.59
C LEU A 173 9.84 -20.06 6.94
N ARG A 174 9.16 -21.21 7.07
CA ARG A 174 9.19 -22.03 8.29
C ARG A 174 10.58 -22.58 8.59
N ARG A 175 11.24 -23.16 7.58
CA ARG A 175 12.61 -23.64 7.72
C ARG A 175 13.58 -22.53 8.14
N GLU A 176 13.46 -21.34 7.55
CA GLU A 176 14.26 -20.16 7.90
C GLU A 176 13.96 -19.64 9.31
N ALA A 177 12.72 -19.78 9.79
CA ALA A 177 12.36 -19.48 11.17
C ALA A 177 13.02 -20.45 12.14
N ALA A 178 12.93 -21.77 11.88
CA ALA A 178 13.56 -22.80 12.70
C ALA A 178 15.08 -22.62 12.75
N ALA A 179 15.75 -22.29 11.63
CA ALA A 179 17.17 -22.00 11.59
C ALA A 179 17.60 -20.78 12.45
N ARG A 180 16.65 -19.91 12.80
CA ARG A 180 16.84 -18.74 13.68
C ARG A 180 16.28 -18.96 15.09
N GLY A 181 15.97 -20.21 15.45
CA GLY A 181 15.47 -20.55 16.78
C GLY A 181 14.00 -20.19 17.05
N VAL A 182 13.22 -19.91 16.01
CA VAL A 182 11.78 -19.66 16.11
C VAL A 182 11.04 -20.91 15.65
N ALA A 183 10.17 -21.46 16.48
CA ALA A 183 9.40 -22.65 16.16
C ALA A 183 8.51 -22.44 14.91
N GLU A 184 8.47 -23.41 14.02
CA GLU A 184 7.80 -23.33 12.70
C GLU A 184 6.30 -23.03 12.82
N GLU A 185 5.65 -23.51 13.89
CA GLU A 185 4.23 -23.33 14.19
C GLU A 185 3.89 -21.87 14.47
N ARG A 186 4.88 -21.06 14.83
CA ARG A 186 4.72 -19.62 15.03
C ARG A 186 4.64 -18.82 13.73
N ILE A 187 4.90 -19.46 12.58
CA ILE A 187 4.70 -18.88 11.25
C ILE A 187 3.38 -19.43 10.70
N VAL A 188 2.32 -18.67 10.91
CA VAL A 188 0.95 -19.03 10.53
C VAL A 188 0.62 -18.44 9.17
N PHE A 189 -0.12 -19.18 8.35
CA PHE A 189 -0.51 -18.72 7.02
C PHE A 189 -2.04 -18.73 6.87
N VAL A 190 -2.57 -17.70 6.22
CA VAL A 190 -3.97 -17.62 5.82
C VAL A 190 -4.09 -17.48 4.31
N ARG A 191 -5.06 -18.14 3.70
CA ARG A 191 -5.35 -18.05 2.27
C ARG A 191 -6.09 -16.76 1.95
N HIS A 192 -5.92 -16.28 0.72
CA HIS A 192 -6.64 -15.12 0.20
C HIS A 192 -8.16 -15.37 0.25
N ARG A 193 -8.93 -14.32 0.61
CA ARG A 193 -10.39 -14.33 0.73
C ARG A 193 -10.98 -13.18 -0.08
N ALA A 194 -12.30 -13.14 -0.20
CA ALA A 194 -13.01 -11.98 -0.74
C ALA A 194 -12.70 -10.72 0.11
N ASN A 195 -12.70 -9.53 -0.52
CA ASN A 195 -12.18 -8.31 0.12
C ASN A 195 -12.76 -8.02 1.51
N ALA A 196 -14.08 -8.14 1.69
CA ALA A 196 -14.71 -7.91 2.99
C ALA A 196 -14.27 -8.91 4.08
N GLU A 197 -14.11 -10.18 3.72
CA GLU A 197 -13.60 -11.23 4.60
C GLU A 197 -12.11 -11.05 4.89
N TYR A 198 -11.34 -10.67 3.87
CA TYR A 198 -9.92 -10.36 4.01
C TYR A 198 -9.70 -9.20 4.99
N LEU A 199 -10.48 -8.12 4.89
CA LEU A 199 -10.42 -7.01 5.83
C LEU A 199 -10.78 -7.43 7.26
N ALA A 200 -11.70 -8.39 7.43
CA ALA A 200 -12.08 -8.90 8.74
C ALA A 200 -10.95 -9.64 9.47
N LEU A 201 -9.98 -10.22 8.72
CA LEU A 201 -8.82 -10.90 9.29
C LEU A 201 -7.99 -9.97 10.16
N TYR A 202 -7.78 -8.72 9.75
CA TYR A 202 -6.96 -7.75 10.47
C TYR A 202 -7.45 -7.46 11.90
N ARG A 203 -8.71 -7.78 12.24
CA ARG A 203 -9.24 -7.62 13.59
C ARG A 203 -8.59 -8.55 14.62
N HIS A 204 -7.99 -9.66 14.16
CA HIS A 204 -7.19 -10.53 15.02
C HIS A 204 -5.74 -10.11 15.14
N ALA A 205 -5.26 -9.28 14.22
CA ALA A 205 -3.90 -8.76 14.26
C ALA A 205 -3.75 -7.67 15.33
N ASP A 206 -2.63 -7.70 16.03
CA ASP A 206 -2.29 -6.69 17.02
C ASP A 206 -1.41 -5.59 16.44
N LEU A 207 -0.49 -5.97 15.54
CA LEU A 207 0.40 -5.06 14.85
C LEU A 207 0.75 -5.61 13.47
N PHE A 208 0.60 -4.77 12.44
CA PHE A 208 1.11 -5.07 11.11
C PHE A 208 2.60 -4.71 11.05
N LEU A 209 3.44 -5.67 10.72
CA LEU A 209 4.87 -5.52 10.52
C LEU A 209 5.15 -5.27 9.03
N ASP A 210 5.48 -4.03 8.68
CA ASP A 210 5.74 -3.66 7.31
C ASP A 210 7.09 -4.15 6.78
N THR A 211 7.26 -4.12 5.47
CA THR A 211 8.45 -4.54 4.74
C THR A 211 9.25 -3.34 4.23
N TRP A 212 10.55 -3.53 4.00
CA TRP A 212 11.45 -2.56 3.34
C TRP A 212 12.41 -3.28 2.37
N PRO A 213 12.98 -2.62 1.38
CA PRO A 213 12.81 -1.22 0.96
C PRO A 213 11.49 -0.93 0.26
N TYR A 214 10.64 -1.93 0.01
CA TYR A 214 9.34 -1.80 -0.61
C TYR A 214 8.24 -1.99 0.45
N ASN A 215 7.63 -0.87 0.88
CA ASN A 215 6.59 -0.89 1.90
C ASN A 215 5.28 -1.56 1.44
N ALA A 216 4.42 -1.82 2.40
CA ALA A 216 3.01 -2.07 2.17
C ALA A 216 2.33 -0.79 1.67
N HIS A 217 1.54 -0.92 0.62
CA HIS A 217 0.75 0.17 0.04
C HIS A 217 -0.73 -0.09 0.34
N THR A 218 -1.46 -0.71 -0.58
CA THR A 218 -2.87 -1.09 -0.37
C THR A 218 -3.04 -1.97 0.88
N THR A 219 -2.09 -2.88 1.16
CA THR A 219 -2.15 -3.75 2.35
C THR A 219 -2.01 -2.97 3.65
N ALA A 220 -1.21 -1.88 3.67
CA ALA A 220 -1.15 -0.99 4.84
C ALA A 220 -2.45 -0.20 5.01
N SER A 221 -3.01 0.38 3.94
CA SER A 221 -4.29 1.09 4.03
C SER A 221 -5.44 0.16 4.40
N ASP A 222 -5.40 -1.11 3.98
CA ASP A 222 -6.36 -2.14 4.38
C ASP A 222 -6.27 -2.46 5.87
N ALA A 223 -5.05 -2.62 6.39
CA ALA A 223 -4.80 -2.83 7.82
C ALA A 223 -5.33 -1.65 8.66
N LEU A 224 -4.96 -0.43 8.29
CA LEU A 224 -5.40 0.80 8.96
C LEU A 224 -6.93 0.95 8.91
N TRP A 225 -7.56 0.69 7.74
CA TRP A 225 -9.02 0.70 7.59
C TRP A 225 -9.70 -0.34 8.49
N ALA A 226 -9.11 -1.51 8.63
CA ALA A 226 -9.65 -2.59 9.45
C ALA A 226 -9.35 -2.44 10.96
N GLY A 227 -8.58 -1.42 11.36
CA GLY A 227 -8.26 -1.11 12.75
C GLY A 227 -6.99 -1.77 13.27
N CYS A 228 -6.12 -2.28 12.38
CA CYS A 228 -4.82 -2.84 12.73
C CYS A 228 -3.72 -1.77 12.57
N PRO A 229 -2.98 -1.39 13.63
CA PRO A 229 -1.85 -0.47 13.55
C PRO A 229 -0.75 -1.05 12.65
N VAL A 230 -0.07 -0.18 11.89
CA VAL A 230 1.05 -0.53 11.02
C VAL A 230 2.33 0.08 11.58
N LEU A 231 3.36 -0.73 11.75
CA LEU A 231 4.71 -0.27 12.07
C LEU A 231 5.56 -0.36 10.82
N THR A 232 6.21 0.73 10.43
CA THR A 232 7.07 0.78 9.23
C THR A 232 8.41 1.41 9.53
N GLN A 233 9.42 1.00 8.77
CA GLN A 233 10.70 1.71 8.70
C GLN A 233 10.65 2.73 7.56
N ASP A 234 11.12 3.95 7.83
CA ASP A 234 11.28 4.99 6.81
C ASP A 234 12.32 4.60 5.76
N GLY A 235 12.10 5.02 4.52
CA GLY A 235 12.93 4.62 3.39
C GLY A 235 13.29 5.78 2.46
N ASP A 236 14.25 5.51 1.55
CA ASP A 236 14.84 6.51 0.66
C ASP A 236 14.14 6.61 -0.72
N THR A 237 13.16 5.75 -0.98
CA THR A 237 12.44 5.71 -2.27
C THR A 237 10.97 6.03 -2.09
N PHE A 238 10.29 6.41 -3.17
CA PHE A 238 8.83 6.54 -3.17
C PHE A 238 8.17 5.31 -2.53
N ALA A 239 8.50 4.11 -3.05
CA ALA A 239 7.94 2.85 -2.57
C ALA A 239 8.28 2.54 -1.10
N GLY A 240 9.40 3.04 -0.60
CA GLY A 240 9.85 2.87 0.78
C GLY A 240 9.25 3.88 1.76
N ARG A 241 8.54 4.91 1.27
CA ARG A 241 7.90 5.95 2.10
C ARG A 241 6.37 5.87 2.10
N VAL A 242 5.77 4.94 1.34
CA VAL A 242 4.30 4.89 1.21
C VAL A 242 3.62 4.62 2.54
N ALA A 243 4.08 3.66 3.33
CA ALA A 243 3.45 3.39 4.62
C ALA A 243 3.60 4.58 5.59
N ALA A 244 4.71 5.32 5.52
CA ALA A 244 4.92 6.56 6.29
C ALA A 244 3.90 7.64 5.89
N SER A 245 3.63 7.83 4.59
CA SER A 245 2.58 8.73 4.09
C SER A 245 1.20 8.35 4.64
N LEU A 246 0.84 7.06 4.57
CA LEU A 246 -0.44 6.59 5.09
C LEU A 246 -0.57 6.82 6.60
N LEU A 247 0.51 6.59 7.36
CA LEU A 247 0.56 6.80 8.80
C LEU A 247 0.45 8.28 9.16
N ALA A 248 1.12 9.17 8.44
CA ALA A 248 0.98 10.61 8.62
C ALA A 248 -0.46 11.06 8.37
N ALA A 249 -1.06 10.61 7.26
CA ALA A 249 -2.43 10.98 6.87
C ALA A 249 -3.52 10.42 7.82
N VAL A 250 -3.24 9.30 8.51
CA VAL A 250 -4.16 8.73 9.51
C VAL A 250 -3.90 9.26 10.93
N GLY A 251 -2.83 10.05 11.13
CA GLY A 251 -2.49 10.66 12.42
C GLY A 251 -1.75 9.74 13.39
N LEU A 252 -0.91 8.83 12.86
CA LEU A 252 -0.06 7.91 13.64
C LEU A 252 1.42 7.96 13.20
N PRO A 253 2.04 9.15 13.05
CA PRO A 253 3.42 9.27 12.57
C PRO A 253 4.44 8.62 13.52
N GLU A 254 4.13 8.40 14.79
CA GLU A 254 4.99 7.74 15.78
C GLU A 254 5.22 6.24 15.50
N LEU A 255 4.51 5.66 14.52
CA LEU A 255 4.72 4.30 14.04
C LEU A 255 5.67 4.23 12.83
N VAL A 256 6.24 5.34 12.41
CA VAL A 256 7.35 5.42 11.46
C VAL A 256 8.65 5.48 12.23
N VAL A 257 9.58 4.56 11.96
CA VAL A 257 10.86 4.48 12.68
C VAL A 257 12.05 4.57 11.73
N PRO A 258 13.20 5.14 12.18
CA PRO A 258 14.30 5.47 11.28
C PRO A 258 15.23 4.29 10.94
N SER A 259 15.11 3.16 11.63
CA SER A 259 16.04 2.06 11.46
C SER A 259 15.44 0.71 11.81
N ARG A 260 16.13 -0.37 11.35
CA ARG A 260 15.78 -1.76 11.69
C ARG A 260 15.77 -2.01 13.21
N ASP A 261 16.75 -1.49 13.92
CA ASP A 261 16.83 -1.70 15.38
C ASP A 261 15.67 -0.99 16.08
N ALA A 262 15.38 0.25 15.70
CA ALA A 262 14.20 0.98 16.19
C ALA A 262 12.88 0.27 15.86
N TYR A 263 12.80 -0.40 14.70
CA TYR A 263 11.65 -1.19 14.29
C TYR A 263 11.44 -2.41 15.21
N VAL A 264 12.50 -3.16 15.50
CA VAL A 264 12.45 -4.30 16.40
C VAL A 264 12.09 -3.85 17.82
N GLU A 265 12.75 -2.83 18.34
CA GLU A 265 12.49 -2.29 19.69
C GLU A 265 11.04 -1.80 19.82
N LYS A 266 10.54 -1.05 18.83
CA LYS A 266 9.17 -0.53 18.84
C LYS A 266 8.14 -1.65 18.81
N ALA A 267 8.34 -2.69 17.97
CA ALA A 267 7.45 -3.84 17.90
C ALA A 267 7.39 -4.61 19.23
N VAL A 268 8.55 -4.86 19.84
CA VAL A 268 8.64 -5.54 21.14
C VAL A 268 7.98 -4.72 22.24
N ALA A 269 8.26 -3.42 22.29
CA ALA A 269 7.66 -2.52 23.29
C ALA A 269 6.12 -2.48 23.16
N LEU A 270 5.58 -2.38 21.95
CA LEU A 270 4.14 -2.39 21.73
C LEU A 270 3.51 -3.73 22.11
N ALA A 271 4.18 -4.85 21.83
CA ALA A 271 3.67 -6.17 22.22
C ALA A 271 3.66 -6.35 23.76
N GLY A 272 4.56 -5.69 24.48
CA GLY A 272 4.61 -5.66 25.95
C GLY A 272 3.67 -4.65 26.59
N ASP A 273 2.99 -3.80 25.79
CA ASP A 273 2.06 -2.77 26.28
C ASP A 273 0.67 -2.89 25.59
N PRO A 274 -0.19 -3.80 26.09
CA PRO A 274 -1.54 -3.96 25.54
C PRO A 274 -2.39 -2.68 25.60
N ALA A 275 -2.13 -1.79 26.55
CA ALA A 275 -2.85 -0.53 26.66
C ALA A 275 -2.49 0.42 25.50
N SER A 276 -1.24 0.48 25.10
CA SER A 276 -0.81 1.24 23.92
C SER A 276 -1.42 0.67 22.64
N LEU A 277 -1.39 -0.65 22.44
CA LEU A 277 -2.05 -1.27 21.29
C LEU A 277 -3.55 -0.98 21.25
N ALA A 278 -4.23 -1.05 22.42
CA ALA A 278 -5.66 -0.74 22.53
C ALA A 278 -5.93 0.74 22.15
N ARG A 279 -5.08 1.69 22.58
CA ARG A 279 -5.20 3.11 22.20
C ARG A 279 -5.03 3.32 20.69
N LEU A 280 -4.05 2.66 20.06
CA LEU A 280 -3.84 2.73 18.61
C LEU A 280 -5.03 2.16 17.84
N LYS A 281 -5.56 1.01 18.25
CA LYS A 281 -6.76 0.40 17.66
C LYS A 281 -8.00 1.30 17.85
N ALA A 282 -8.17 1.91 19.03
CA ALA A 282 -9.26 2.86 19.30
C ALA A 282 -9.14 4.12 18.44
N HIS A 283 -7.92 4.65 18.25
CA HIS A 283 -7.68 5.77 17.33
C HIS A 283 -8.14 5.41 15.91
N LEU A 284 -7.73 4.24 15.39
CA LEU A 284 -8.11 3.78 14.05
C LEU A 284 -9.62 3.54 13.90
N ALA A 285 -10.30 3.10 14.95
CA ALA A 285 -11.76 2.90 14.95
C ALA A 285 -12.55 4.22 14.98
N GLY A 286 -11.99 5.28 15.52
CA GLY A 286 -12.58 6.59 15.69
C GLY A 286 -11.94 7.68 14.81
N PRO A 287 -11.04 8.54 15.35
CA PRO A 287 -10.44 9.66 14.61
C PRO A 287 -9.74 9.23 13.31
N GLY A 288 -9.06 8.09 13.32
CA GLY A 288 -8.37 7.57 12.14
C GLY A 288 -9.30 7.27 10.97
N ARG A 289 -10.50 6.75 11.25
CA ARG A 289 -11.53 6.56 10.20
C ARG A 289 -12.06 7.85 9.60
N ALA A 290 -12.07 8.93 10.35
CA ALA A 290 -12.48 10.25 9.92
C ALA A 290 -11.31 11.08 9.35
N SER A 291 -10.10 10.53 9.33
CA SER A 291 -8.88 11.22 8.87
C SER A 291 -8.88 11.50 7.38
N ALA A 292 -7.94 12.33 6.96
CA ALA A 292 -7.70 12.67 5.56
C ALA A 292 -7.43 11.42 4.70
N LEU A 293 -6.79 10.38 5.24
CA LEU A 293 -6.49 9.12 4.54
C LEU A 293 -7.74 8.46 3.94
N PHE A 294 -8.88 8.58 4.62
CA PHE A 294 -10.14 7.94 4.21
C PHE A 294 -11.20 8.96 3.75
N ASP A 295 -10.85 10.24 3.63
CA ASP A 295 -11.73 11.25 3.03
C ASP A 295 -11.58 11.27 1.50
N THR A 296 -12.26 10.32 0.84
CA THR A 296 -12.25 10.19 -0.62
C THR A 296 -12.62 11.50 -1.33
N ALA A 297 -13.61 12.25 -0.81
CA ALA A 297 -14.04 13.50 -1.41
C ALA A 297 -12.97 14.59 -1.32
N ARG A 298 -12.21 14.66 -0.21
CA ARG A 298 -11.09 15.59 -0.04
C ARG A 298 -9.97 15.28 -1.03
N THR A 299 -9.59 13.99 -1.16
CA THR A 299 -8.57 13.55 -2.12
C THR A 299 -9.00 13.83 -3.56
N THR A 300 -10.27 13.59 -3.89
CA THR A 300 -10.81 13.88 -5.24
C THR A 300 -10.69 15.36 -5.57
N ARG A 301 -11.11 16.26 -4.66
CA ARG A 301 -10.98 17.72 -4.88
C ARG A 301 -9.51 18.16 -5.05
N ALA A 302 -8.59 17.54 -4.31
CA ALA A 302 -7.17 17.83 -4.45
C ALA A 302 -6.62 17.39 -5.81
N LEU A 303 -7.03 16.21 -6.31
CA LEU A 303 -6.70 15.72 -7.65
C LEU A 303 -7.27 16.63 -8.74
N GLU A 304 -8.53 17.02 -8.64
CA GLU A 304 -9.17 17.94 -9.59
C GLU A 304 -8.45 19.29 -9.64
N ALA A 305 -8.07 19.83 -8.49
CA ALA A 305 -7.28 21.07 -8.41
C ALA A 305 -5.89 20.91 -9.06
N ALA A 306 -5.23 19.78 -8.85
CA ALA A 306 -3.94 19.48 -9.49
C ALA A 306 -4.07 19.42 -11.03
N TYR A 307 -5.09 18.74 -11.55
CA TYR A 307 -5.35 18.69 -13.00
C TYR A 307 -5.67 20.05 -13.58
N ALA A 308 -6.47 20.89 -12.89
CA ALA A 308 -6.75 22.25 -13.32
C ALA A 308 -5.45 23.09 -13.40
N ALA A 309 -4.58 23.01 -12.40
CA ALA A 309 -3.30 23.71 -12.39
C ALA A 309 -2.37 23.25 -13.55
N MET A 310 -2.31 21.96 -13.85
CA MET A 310 -1.57 21.42 -15.00
C MET A 310 -2.07 22.01 -16.33
N ALA A 311 -3.40 22.06 -16.50
CA ALA A 311 -4.01 22.63 -17.70
C ALA A 311 -3.75 24.14 -17.85
N GLU A 312 -3.73 24.91 -16.75
CA GLU A 312 -3.39 26.32 -16.76
C GLU A 312 -1.92 26.58 -17.15
N GLN A 313 -0.98 25.77 -16.62
CA GLN A 313 0.44 25.92 -16.97
C GLN A 313 0.71 25.68 -18.45
N MET A 314 0.00 24.74 -19.07
CA MET A 314 0.16 24.45 -20.50
C MET A 314 -0.38 25.57 -21.41
N ARG A 315 -1.29 26.42 -20.93
CA ARG A 315 -1.84 27.55 -21.69
C ARG A 315 -0.95 28.80 -21.67
N ARG A 316 0.04 28.84 -20.79
CA ARG A 316 1.02 29.93 -20.66
C ARG A 316 2.24 29.71 -21.54
#